data_90dc680dfe59080e15fe40455ae1e9bb
#
_entry.id   90dc680dfe59080e15fe40455ae1e9bb
#
_cell.length_a   1.000
_cell.length_b   1.000
_cell.length_c   1.000
_cell.angle_alpha   90.00
_cell.angle_beta   90.00
_cell.angle_gamma   90.00
#
_symmetry.space_group_name_H-M   'P 1'
#
loop_
_entity.id
_entity.type
_entity.pdbx_description
1 polymer ?
#
loop_
_entity_poly.entity_id
_entity_poly.type
_entity_poly.pdbx_seq_one_letter_code
_entity_poly.pdbx_strand_id
1 'polypeptide(L)'
;MKXXXXYIPDILIIISSLIVYVKAPQLTGLSEENIKNKVIKQSIILVLFIVLGKNIIDIFNLNLLFSENINRNITIITVSIIILFIGNSSPKIPFNRNVGLRLPWTIADEETWRLAHKVLGYLTFPIILPSTILALIFNKESIIAFAIILLVFIPSLYSFRFYYNKLKSLK
;
A
#
# COMPACT_ATOMS: atom_id res chain seq x y z
N MET A 1 -14.84 1.63 -27.39
CA MET A 1 -15.32 1.85 -26.01
C MET A 1 -14.55 1.08 -24.93
N LYS A 2 -13.85 -0.01 -25.23
CA LYS A 2 -13.03 -0.74 -24.22
C LYS A 2 -11.80 0.00 -23.64
N UNK A 3 -11.34 0.81 -24.25
CA UNK A 3 -10.13 1.53 -23.87
C UNK A 3 -10.38 2.58 -22.80
N UNK A 4 -11.51 3.17 -22.81
CA UNK A 4 -11.76 4.10 -21.81
C UNK A 4 -12.09 3.52 -20.48
N UNK A 5 -12.52 2.59 -20.52
CA UNK A 5 -12.86 1.85 -19.36
C UNK A 5 -11.67 1.30 -18.64
N UNK A 6 -10.69 1.21 -19.28
CA UNK A 6 -9.50 0.77 -18.73
C UNK A 6 -8.81 1.77 -17.92
N TYR A 7 -8.97 2.86 -18.29
CA TYR A 7 -8.30 3.99 -17.62
C TYR A 7 -9.08 4.51 -16.39
N ILE A 8 -10.32 4.11 -16.21
CA ILE A 8 -11.13 4.57 -15.07
C ILE A 8 -10.45 4.27 -13.73
N PRO A 9 -9.95 3.06 -13.47
CA PRO A 9 -9.26 2.81 -12.19
C PRO A 9 -8.03 3.69 -12.00
N ASP A 10 -7.25 3.89 -13.04
CA ASP A 10 -6.03 4.72 -12.96
C ASP A 10 -6.40 6.18 -12.68
N ILE A 11 -7.45 6.71 -13.33
CA ILE A 11 -7.97 8.07 -13.09
C ILE A 11 -8.41 8.20 -11.62
N LEU A 12 -9.13 7.21 -11.09
CA LEU A 12 -9.58 7.20 -9.69
C LEU A 12 -8.38 7.18 -8.73
N ILE A 13 -7.34 6.39 -9.03
CA ILE A 13 -6.11 6.35 -8.23
C ILE A 13 -5.42 7.72 -8.26
N ILE A 14 -5.31 8.34 -9.43
CA ILE A 14 -4.68 9.66 -9.58
C ILE A 14 -5.46 10.71 -8.77
N ILE A 15 -6.78 10.78 -8.95
CA ILE A 15 -7.65 11.76 -8.26
C ILE A 15 -7.57 11.54 -6.74
N SER A 16 -7.73 10.30 -6.28
CA SER A 16 -7.69 9.99 -4.84
C SER A 16 -6.31 10.29 -4.24
N SER A 17 -5.24 9.98 -4.97
CA SER A 17 -3.88 10.28 -4.55
C SER A 17 -3.62 11.79 -4.42
N LEU A 18 -4.11 12.58 -5.39
CA LEU A 18 -4.01 14.05 -5.35
C LEU A 18 -4.79 14.62 -4.16
N ILE A 19 -6.01 14.12 -3.91
CA ILE A 19 -6.82 14.55 -2.76
C ILE A 19 -6.06 14.24 -1.45
N VAL A 20 -5.52 13.02 -1.31
CA VAL A 20 -4.77 12.65 -0.10
C VAL A 20 -3.49 13.48 0.03
N TYR A 21 -2.79 13.76 -1.07
CA TYR A 21 -1.58 14.60 -1.06
C TYR A 21 -1.87 16.00 -0.52
N VAL A 22 -2.91 16.66 -1.06
CA VAL A 22 -3.30 18.02 -0.66
C VAL A 22 -3.83 18.04 0.78
N LYS A 23 -4.65 17.05 1.13
CA LYS A 23 -5.30 16.99 2.44
C LYS A 23 -4.51 16.18 3.48
N ALA A 24 -3.26 15.78 3.18
CA ALA A 24 -2.47 14.95 4.10
C ALA A 24 -2.38 15.54 5.52
N PRO A 25 -2.13 16.85 5.73
CA PRO A 25 -2.10 17.41 7.08
C PRO A 25 -3.44 17.28 7.81
N GLN A 26 -4.55 17.54 7.10
CA GLN A 26 -5.91 17.45 7.67
C GLN A 26 -6.29 16.00 7.98
N LEU A 27 -5.93 15.08 7.09
CA LEU A 27 -6.26 13.66 7.23
C LEU A 27 -5.46 12.98 8.34
N THR A 28 -4.21 13.40 8.53
CA THR A 28 -3.31 12.79 9.52
C THR A 28 -3.29 13.53 10.86
N GLY A 29 -3.74 14.80 10.89
CA GLY A 29 -3.63 15.66 12.06
C GLY A 29 -2.21 16.14 12.34
N LEU A 30 -1.30 16.01 11.37
CA LEU A 30 0.10 16.43 11.49
C LEU A 30 0.34 17.74 10.73
N SER A 31 1.24 18.59 11.27
CA SER A 31 1.66 19.79 10.55
C SER A 31 2.35 19.42 9.23
N GLU A 32 2.37 20.34 8.28
CA GLU A 32 3.03 20.14 6.98
C GLU A 32 4.52 19.84 7.13
N GLU A 33 5.17 20.44 8.12
CA GLU A 33 6.59 20.28 8.39
C GLU A 33 6.97 18.95 9.03
N ASN A 34 5.99 18.22 9.55
CA ASN A 34 6.23 16.95 10.23
C ASN A 34 6.84 15.92 9.28
N ILE A 35 7.93 15.28 9.72
CA ILE A 35 8.65 14.28 8.93
C ILE A 35 7.72 13.15 8.47
N LYS A 36 6.78 12.71 9.33
CA LYS A 36 5.81 11.66 8.98
C LYS A 36 4.91 12.09 7.83
N ASN A 37 4.48 13.36 7.84
CA ASN A 37 3.64 13.91 6.77
C ASN A 37 4.43 13.98 5.44
N LYS A 38 5.70 14.40 5.51
CA LYS A 38 6.60 14.40 4.34
C LYS A 38 6.75 13.00 3.73
N VAL A 39 6.94 11.97 4.58
CA VAL A 39 7.07 10.57 4.11
C VAL A 39 5.79 10.12 3.41
N ILE A 40 4.62 10.44 3.98
CA ILE A 40 3.32 10.10 3.36
C ILE A 40 3.21 10.78 1.99
N LYS A 41 3.52 12.09 1.89
CA LYS A 41 3.49 12.83 0.62
C LYS A 41 4.47 12.23 -0.41
N GLN A 42 5.68 11.86 0.01
CA GLN A 42 6.66 11.20 -0.87
C GLN A 42 6.16 9.86 -1.40
N SER A 43 5.50 9.06 -0.55
CA SER A 43 4.89 7.77 -0.97
C SER A 43 3.81 8.01 -2.02
N ILE A 44 2.99 9.05 -1.86
CA ILE A 44 1.94 9.41 -2.82
C ILE A 44 2.56 9.84 -4.16
N ILE A 45 3.60 10.68 -4.13
CA ILE A 45 4.33 11.11 -5.34
C ILE A 45 4.87 9.90 -6.10
N LEU A 46 5.46 8.93 -5.38
CA LEU A 46 5.97 7.71 -6.01
C LEU A 46 4.85 6.93 -6.71
N VAL A 47 3.70 6.74 -6.03
CA VAL A 47 2.55 6.04 -6.61
C VAL A 47 2.06 6.78 -7.86
N LEU A 48 1.92 8.11 -7.79
CA LEU A 48 1.50 8.93 -8.93
C LEU A 48 2.48 8.79 -10.11
N PHE A 49 3.79 8.84 -9.84
CA PHE A 49 4.82 8.71 -10.87
C PHE A 49 4.72 7.35 -11.58
N ILE A 50 4.50 6.28 -10.81
CA ILE A 50 4.38 4.92 -11.34
C ILE A 50 3.10 4.79 -12.20
N VAL A 51 1.96 5.27 -11.70
CA VAL A 51 0.68 5.19 -12.43
C VAL A 51 0.73 6.01 -13.72
N LEU A 52 1.29 7.22 -13.66
CA LEU A 52 1.44 8.07 -14.85
C LEU A 52 2.40 7.43 -15.86
N GLY A 53 3.51 6.87 -15.40
CA GLY A 53 4.46 6.16 -16.26
C GLY A 53 3.83 4.98 -16.98
N LYS A 54 3.05 4.16 -16.23
CA LYS A 54 2.28 3.06 -16.83
C LYS A 54 1.33 3.57 -17.91
N ASN A 55 0.56 4.65 -17.61
CA ASN A 55 -0.39 5.22 -18.57
C ASN A 55 0.30 5.74 -19.84
N ILE A 56 1.50 6.33 -19.71
CA ILE A 56 2.29 6.77 -20.87
C ILE A 56 2.67 5.55 -21.72
N ILE A 57 3.14 4.47 -21.09
CA ILE A 57 3.50 3.23 -21.79
C ILE A 57 2.29 2.67 -22.55
N ASP A 58 1.10 2.67 -21.93
CA ASP A 58 -0.12 2.14 -22.54
C ASP A 58 -0.63 3.04 -23.69
N ILE A 59 -0.64 4.38 -23.51
CA ILE A 59 -1.11 5.34 -24.53
C ILE A 59 -0.26 5.26 -25.80
N PHE A 60 1.05 5.16 -25.65
CA PHE A 60 1.96 5.07 -26.79
C PHE A 60 2.15 3.63 -27.29
N ASN A 61 1.39 2.67 -26.73
CA ASN A 61 1.47 1.24 -27.07
C ASN A 61 2.89 0.67 -26.94
N LEU A 62 3.70 1.25 -26.05
CA LEU A 62 5.09 0.79 -25.84
C LEU A 62 5.12 -0.64 -25.26
N ASN A 63 4.05 -1.08 -24.61
CA ASN A 63 3.88 -2.45 -24.14
C ASN A 63 3.93 -3.48 -25.29
N LEU A 64 3.59 -3.08 -26.53
CA LEU A 64 3.68 -3.95 -27.70
C LEU A 64 5.15 -4.21 -28.11
N LEU A 65 6.09 -3.38 -27.63
CA LEU A 65 7.52 -3.56 -27.90
C LEU A 65 8.13 -4.67 -27.04
N PHE A 66 7.42 -5.12 -26.02
CA PHE A 66 7.92 -6.11 -25.06
C PHE A 66 7.07 -7.39 -25.12
N SER A 67 7.71 -8.51 -24.87
CA SER A 67 7.01 -9.78 -24.74
C SER A 67 6.07 -9.76 -23.51
N GLU A 68 5.07 -10.62 -23.50
CA GLU A 68 4.12 -10.76 -22.37
C GLU A 68 4.86 -11.02 -21.05
N ASN A 69 5.95 -11.80 -21.10
CA ASN A 69 6.74 -12.10 -19.91
C ASN A 69 7.42 -10.83 -19.36
N ILE A 70 7.97 -9.98 -20.24
CA ILE A 70 8.60 -8.72 -19.83
C ILE A 70 7.56 -7.79 -19.21
N ASN A 71 6.39 -7.65 -19.84
CA ASN A 71 5.31 -6.81 -19.31
C ASN A 71 4.84 -7.29 -17.94
N ARG A 72 4.69 -8.61 -17.77
CA ARG A 72 4.34 -9.23 -16.48
C ARG A 72 5.41 -8.93 -15.41
N ASN A 73 6.67 -9.09 -15.75
CA ASN A 73 7.78 -8.84 -14.82
C ASN A 73 7.83 -7.38 -14.38
N ILE A 74 7.60 -6.44 -15.30
CA ILE A 74 7.50 -5.01 -15.01
C ILE A 74 6.35 -4.78 -14.00
N THR A 75 5.19 -5.40 -14.21
CA THR A 75 4.03 -5.29 -13.31
C THR A 75 4.37 -5.83 -11.92
N ILE A 76 4.96 -7.03 -11.83
CA ILE A 76 5.37 -7.65 -10.55
C ILE A 76 6.31 -6.72 -9.78
N ILE A 77 7.36 -6.22 -10.44
CA ILE A 77 8.35 -5.34 -9.81
C ILE A 77 7.70 -4.03 -9.36
N THR A 78 6.87 -3.42 -10.23
CA THR A 78 6.20 -2.15 -9.96
C THR A 78 5.30 -2.26 -8.73
N VAL A 79 4.43 -3.28 -8.69
CA VAL A 79 3.52 -3.52 -7.56
C VAL A 79 4.31 -3.77 -6.28
N SER A 80 5.39 -4.55 -6.37
CA SER A 80 6.24 -4.84 -5.21
C SER A 80 6.87 -3.57 -4.64
N ILE A 81 7.40 -2.70 -5.50
CA ILE A 81 8.00 -1.41 -5.07
C ILE A 81 6.95 -0.55 -4.35
N ILE A 82 5.74 -0.45 -4.91
CA ILE A 82 4.64 0.31 -4.29
C ILE A 82 4.37 -0.23 -2.88
N ILE A 83 4.22 -1.56 -2.75
CA ILE A 83 3.90 -2.19 -1.47
C ILE A 83 5.04 -2.00 -0.45
N LEU A 84 6.29 -2.13 -0.88
CA LEU A 84 7.46 -1.90 -0.02
C LEU A 84 7.46 -0.47 0.52
N PHE A 85 7.12 0.52 -0.32
CA PHE A 85 7.03 1.93 0.09
C PHE A 85 5.89 2.17 1.08
N ILE A 86 4.69 1.63 0.77
CA ILE A 86 3.50 1.76 1.64
C ILE A 86 3.78 1.10 3.00
N GLY A 87 4.33 -0.12 2.98
CA GLY A 87 4.65 -0.87 4.19
C GLY A 87 5.69 -0.16 5.06
N ASN A 88 6.76 0.35 4.44
CA ASN A 88 7.79 1.12 5.15
C ASN A 88 7.23 2.40 5.78
N SER A 89 6.19 2.97 5.17
CA SER A 89 5.53 4.18 5.67
C SER A 89 4.51 3.87 6.78
N SER A 90 4.02 2.62 6.84
CA SER A 90 2.93 2.22 7.73
C SER A 90 3.19 2.56 9.21
N PRO A 91 4.36 2.23 9.82
CA PRO A 91 4.58 2.55 11.23
C PRO A 91 4.62 4.04 11.55
N LYS A 92 4.73 4.89 10.52
CA LYS A 92 4.81 6.35 10.66
C LYS A 92 3.43 6.99 10.64
N ILE A 93 2.37 6.24 10.27
CA ILE A 93 0.99 6.76 10.19
C ILE A 93 0.46 6.95 11.62
N PRO A 94 0.16 8.21 12.03
CA PRO A 94 -0.39 8.45 13.37
C PRO A 94 -1.79 7.87 13.50
N PHE A 95 -2.25 7.72 14.73
CA PHE A 95 -3.64 7.31 15.01
C PHE A 95 -4.60 8.33 14.38
N ASN A 96 -5.47 7.86 13.50
CA ASN A 96 -6.42 8.71 12.80
C ASN A 96 -7.56 7.85 12.23
N ARG A 97 -8.65 8.50 11.79
CA ARG A 97 -9.83 7.81 11.26
C ARG A 97 -9.88 7.76 9.72
N ASN A 98 -8.81 8.18 9.04
CA ASN A 98 -8.88 8.38 7.59
C ASN A 98 -7.95 7.49 6.78
N VAL A 99 -6.71 7.26 7.26
CA VAL A 99 -5.65 6.59 6.48
C VAL A 99 -5.01 5.48 7.32
N GLY A 100 -4.91 4.27 6.77
CA GLY A 100 -4.24 3.15 7.42
C GLY A 100 -5.05 1.87 7.44
N LEU A 101 -4.60 0.89 8.23
CA LEU A 101 -5.29 -0.39 8.44
C LEU A 101 -6.47 -0.17 9.42
N ARG A 102 -7.63 0.15 8.85
CA ARG A 102 -8.82 0.60 9.58
C ARG A 102 -9.76 -0.56 9.89
N LEU A 103 -9.46 -1.28 10.95
CA LEU A 103 -10.31 -2.35 11.46
C LEU A 103 -11.05 -1.86 12.71
N PRO A 104 -12.20 -2.42 13.05
CA PRO A 104 -12.98 -1.91 14.22
C PRO A 104 -12.12 -1.80 15.49
N TRP A 105 -11.24 -2.75 15.73
CA TRP A 105 -10.40 -2.76 16.92
C TRP A 105 -9.21 -1.80 16.80
N THR A 106 -8.69 -1.54 15.59
CA THR A 106 -7.58 -0.60 15.43
C THR A 106 -8.03 0.85 15.57
N ILE A 107 -9.24 1.19 15.07
CA ILE A 107 -9.77 2.55 15.20
C ILE A 107 -10.37 2.81 16.59
N ALA A 108 -10.57 1.76 17.40
CA ALA A 108 -11.09 1.89 18.77
C ALA A 108 -10.00 2.17 19.80
N ASP A 109 -8.73 1.84 19.51
CA ASP A 109 -7.64 1.91 20.48
C ASP A 109 -6.31 2.28 19.82
N GLU A 110 -5.70 3.36 20.29
CA GLU A 110 -4.46 3.91 19.71
C GLU A 110 -3.28 2.93 19.81
N GLU A 111 -3.16 2.19 20.93
CA GLU A 111 -2.06 1.22 21.08
C GLU A 111 -2.20 0.07 20.07
N THR A 112 -3.44 -0.40 19.90
CA THR A 112 -3.76 -1.44 18.91
C THR A 112 -3.46 -0.94 17.50
N TRP A 113 -3.79 0.31 17.21
CA TRP A 113 -3.45 0.96 15.93
C TRP A 113 -1.94 0.94 15.67
N ARG A 114 -1.16 1.44 16.66
CA ARG A 114 0.30 1.50 16.55
C ARG A 114 0.89 0.12 16.33
N LEU A 115 0.38 -0.88 17.08
CA LEU A 115 0.84 -2.27 16.97
C LEU A 115 0.56 -2.82 15.57
N ALA A 116 -0.67 -2.68 15.07
CA ALA A 116 -1.07 -3.17 13.73
C ALA A 116 -0.16 -2.61 12.64
N HIS A 117 0.06 -1.29 12.67
CA HIS A 117 0.88 -0.60 11.66
C HIS A 117 2.37 -0.92 11.78
N LYS A 118 2.86 -1.14 13.01
CA LYS A 118 4.24 -1.57 13.27
C LYS A 118 4.48 -2.99 12.74
N VAL A 119 3.55 -3.91 13.02
CA VAL A 119 3.63 -5.30 12.52
C VAL A 119 3.56 -5.31 10.99
N LEU A 120 2.63 -4.54 10.39
CA LEU A 120 2.53 -4.41 8.94
C LEU A 120 3.87 -3.96 8.34
N GLY A 121 4.48 -2.92 8.89
CA GLY A 121 5.76 -2.40 8.39
C GLY A 121 6.88 -3.42 8.49
N TYR A 122 6.98 -4.12 9.61
CA TYR A 122 8.04 -5.14 9.83
C TYR A 122 7.88 -6.34 8.91
N LEU A 123 6.64 -6.75 8.62
CA LEU A 123 6.36 -7.91 7.78
C LEU A 123 6.49 -7.60 6.29
N THR A 124 6.44 -6.33 5.89
CA THR A 124 6.43 -5.96 4.48
C THR A 124 7.67 -6.48 3.74
N PHE A 125 8.87 -6.18 4.25
CA PHE A 125 10.11 -6.63 3.59
C PHE A 125 10.25 -8.16 3.56
N PRO A 126 10.12 -8.88 4.68
CA PRO A 126 10.30 -10.34 4.65
C PRO A 126 9.20 -11.10 3.88
N ILE A 127 8.04 -10.50 3.64
CA ILE A 127 7.00 -11.14 2.82
C ILE A 127 7.18 -10.74 1.35
N ILE A 128 7.30 -9.46 1.05
CA ILE A 128 7.25 -8.98 -0.34
C ILE A 128 8.52 -9.34 -1.13
N LEU A 129 9.72 -9.21 -0.54
CA LEU A 129 10.96 -9.49 -1.29
C LEU A 129 11.03 -10.96 -1.75
N PRO A 130 10.85 -11.97 -0.87
CA PRO A 130 10.85 -13.36 -1.34
C PRO A 130 9.70 -13.63 -2.33
N SER A 131 8.51 -13.08 -2.08
CA SER A 131 7.36 -13.27 -2.98
C SER A 131 7.64 -12.68 -4.36
N THR A 132 8.32 -11.53 -4.43
CA THR A 132 8.72 -10.91 -5.71
C THR A 132 9.66 -11.85 -6.48
N ILE A 133 10.68 -12.38 -5.79
CA ILE A 133 11.65 -13.31 -6.41
C ILE A 133 10.90 -14.55 -6.93
N LEU A 134 10.03 -15.15 -6.12
CA LEU A 134 9.24 -16.32 -6.51
C LEU A 134 8.31 -16.00 -7.69
N ALA A 135 7.63 -14.83 -7.66
CA ALA A 135 6.73 -14.41 -8.72
C ALA A 135 7.46 -14.25 -10.07
N LEU A 136 8.70 -13.72 -10.03
CA LEU A 136 9.53 -13.57 -11.24
C LEU A 136 10.02 -14.94 -11.75
N ILE A 137 10.46 -15.82 -10.84
CA ILE A 137 10.94 -17.18 -11.23
C ILE A 137 9.81 -17.99 -11.87
N PHE A 138 8.62 -17.98 -11.26
CA PHE A 138 7.49 -18.78 -11.73
C PHE A 138 6.61 -18.05 -12.75
N ASN A 139 6.90 -16.80 -13.06
CA ASN A 139 6.09 -15.94 -13.95
C ASN A 139 4.61 -15.88 -13.53
N LYS A 140 4.34 -15.74 -12.20
CA LYS A 140 2.98 -15.75 -11.64
C LYS A 140 2.71 -14.55 -10.74
N GLU A 141 1.89 -13.61 -11.22
CA GLU A 141 1.43 -12.44 -10.46
C GLU A 141 0.62 -12.83 -9.21
N SER A 142 -0.06 -13.98 -9.25
CA SER A 142 -0.87 -14.48 -8.12
C SER A 142 -0.05 -14.65 -6.84
N ILE A 143 1.26 -14.85 -6.92
CA ILE A 143 2.15 -14.95 -5.76
C ILE A 143 2.18 -13.60 -5.01
N ILE A 144 2.26 -12.47 -5.75
CA ILE A 144 2.21 -11.13 -5.15
C ILE A 144 0.82 -10.86 -4.55
N ALA A 145 -0.25 -11.26 -5.26
CA ALA A 145 -1.62 -11.12 -4.73
C ALA A 145 -1.77 -11.86 -3.40
N PHE A 146 -1.26 -13.08 -3.30
CA PHE A 146 -1.27 -13.86 -2.06
C PHE A 146 -0.44 -13.20 -0.96
N ALA A 147 0.74 -12.66 -1.30
CA ALA A 147 1.60 -11.95 -0.36
C ALA A 147 0.89 -10.71 0.23
N ILE A 148 0.12 -9.98 -0.59
CA ILE A 148 -0.68 -8.82 -0.14
C ILE A 148 -1.75 -9.28 0.86
N ILE A 149 -2.43 -10.39 0.58
CA ILE A 149 -3.44 -10.95 1.50
C ILE A 149 -2.79 -11.28 2.85
N LEU A 150 -1.62 -11.93 2.85
CA LEU A 150 -0.89 -12.24 4.08
C LEU A 150 -0.49 -10.97 4.83
N LEU A 151 -0.05 -9.94 4.09
CA LEU A 151 0.38 -8.65 4.67
C LEU A 151 -0.75 -7.92 5.39
N VAL A 152 -1.99 -8.09 4.96
CA VAL A 152 -3.16 -7.51 5.64
C VAL A 152 -3.64 -8.45 6.75
N PHE A 153 -3.67 -9.74 6.49
CA PHE A 153 -4.26 -10.75 7.38
C PHE A 153 -3.45 -10.91 8.68
N ILE A 154 -2.11 -11.02 8.59
CA ILE A 154 -1.29 -11.28 9.78
C ILE A 154 -1.36 -10.11 10.78
N PRO A 155 -1.15 -8.84 10.38
CA PRO A 155 -1.30 -7.72 11.32
C PRO A 155 -2.73 -7.59 11.86
N SER A 156 -3.74 -7.95 11.04
CA SER A 156 -5.14 -7.92 11.48
C SER A 156 -5.38 -8.90 12.62
N LEU A 157 -4.97 -10.15 12.46
CA LEU A 157 -5.11 -11.18 13.50
C LEU A 157 -4.31 -10.82 14.77
N TYR A 158 -3.07 -10.37 14.57
CA TYR A 158 -2.18 -10.05 15.69
C TYR A 158 -2.75 -8.88 16.52
N SER A 159 -3.19 -7.83 15.84
CA SER A 159 -3.78 -6.66 16.51
C SER A 159 -5.15 -6.98 17.15
N PHE A 160 -5.94 -7.86 16.53
CA PHE A 160 -7.21 -8.33 17.12
C PHE A 160 -6.94 -9.05 18.44
N ARG A 161 -5.99 -9.99 18.45
CA ARG A 161 -5.61 -10.73 19.67
C ARG A 161 -5.14 -9.78 20.77
N PHE A 162 -4.31 -8.79 20.43
CA PHE A 162 -3.83 -7.77 21.37
C PHE A 162 -5.00 -6.99 21.97
N TYR A 163 -5.90 -6.48 21.14
CA TYR A 163 -7.07 -5.72 21.56
C TYR A 163 -7.98 -6.54 22.50
N TYR A 164 -8.25 -7.79 22.12
CA TYR A 164 -9.08 -8.71 22.89
C TYR A 164 -8.48 -8.96 24.29
N ASN A 165 -7.18 -9.24 24.37
CA ASN A 165 -6.49 -9.48 25.63
C ASN A 165 -6.50 -8.23 26.53
N LYS A 166 -6.32 -7.05 25.93
CA LYS A 166 -6.38 -5.76 26.64
C LYS A 166 -7.77 -5.55 27.25
N LEU A 167 -8.84 -5.83 26.49
CA LEU A 167 -10.21 -5.71 27.01
C LEU A 167 -10.47 -6.68 28.18
N LYS A 168 -9.88 -7.88 28.11
CA LYS A 168 -10.04 -8.91 29.16
C LYS A 168 -9.32 -8.49 30.45
N SER A 169 -8.19 -7.79 30.36
CA SER A 169 -7.42 -7.34 31.53
C SER A 169 -8.06 -6.13 32.23
N LEU A 170 -9.03 -5.46 31.60
CA LEU A 170 -9.75 -4.32 32.18
C LEU A 170 -11.04 -4.73 32.91
N LYS A 171 -11.41 -6.00 32.85
CA LYS A 171 -12.55 -6.60 33.57
C LYS A 171 -12.07 -7.27 34.87
#